data_96ade856523461eada03710068012077
#
_entry.id   96ade856523461eada03710068012077
#
_cell.length_a   1.000
_cell.length_b   1.000
_cell.length_c   1.000
_cell.angle_alpha   90.00
_cell.angle_beta   90.00
_cell.angle_gamma   90.00
#
_symmetry.space_group_name_H-M   'P 1'
#
loop_
_entity.id
_entity.type
_entity.pdbx_description
1 polymer ?
#
loop_
_entity_poly.entity_id
_entity_poly.type
_entity_poly.pdbx_seq_one_letter_code
_entity_poly.pdbx_strand_id
1 'polypeptide(L)'
;GKVKIGGDAPVSVQSMCSTDTRDTVATIEQIRQLEAAGCEVIRVAVPDDEAAAALSKIKAAMTVPLIADIHFDHRLALKSAKIVDCVRINPGNIGAWWKVEEVIKAVNDHGIPIRVGVNGGSLERDLLDKYGWPSPEALAESALNAVHALEDVGFTNMKVSLKASDVHHAIDAYWLFAHQSDYPVHIGITEAGTAMTGAVKSTMGLGYLLSQGIGDTLRVSLAADPVEEVKVGFEILKSLELRHRGINVIACPTCGRVEIDVVKLANELEKKLGHIKTPLNVSVLGCVVNGIGEGKEADIGIAGGEGKGILFKKGKLVRKVPIEELMDTLISEVELMAKEKDAEGNGEAIAPSNEGWEPLAPESDRSSTLGKEIPILSSKR
;
A
#
# COMPACT_ATOMS: atom_id res chain seq x y z
N GLY A 1 5.68 -17.37 -4.92
CA GLY A 1 5.13 -17.40 -3.56
C GLY A 1 3.62 -17.65 -3.57
N LYS A 2 3.00 -17.60 -2.41
CA LYS A 2 1.55 -17.91 -2.27
C LYS A 2 0.64 -16.71 -2.57
N VAL A 3 1.16 -15.49 -2.64
CA VAL A 3 0.40 -14.27 -2.91
C VAL A 3 0.09 -14.16 -4.39
N LYS A 4 -1.19 -14.15 -4.72
CA LYS A 4 -1.67 -13.89 -6.09
C LYS A 4 -1.63 -12.38 -6.35
N ILE A 5 -1.29 -11.99 -7.58
CA ILE A 5 -1.21 -10.59 -8.01
C ILE A 5 -1.85 -10.49 -9.40
N GLY A 6 -2.75 -9.54 -9.56
CA GLY A 6 -3.51 -9.35 -10.80
C GLY A 6 -4.84 -10.10 -10.83
N GLY A 7 -5.69 -9.79 -11.78
CA GLY A 7 -7.05 -10.29 -11.89
C GLY A 7 -7.90 -9.92 -10.65
N ASP A 8 -8.67 -10.87 -10.14
CA ASP A 8 -9.54 -10.66 -8.97
C ASP A 8 -8.79 -10.74 -7.62
N ALA A 9 -7.45 -10.82 -7.63
CA ALA A 9 -6.68 -10.89 -6.41
C ALA A 9 -6.70 -9.55 -5.66
N PRO A 10 -6.83 -9.54 -4.32
CA PRO A 10 -6.78 -8.30 -3.56
C PRO A 10 -5.45 -7.55 -3.75
N VAL A 11 -5.50 -6.23 -3.81
CA VAL A 11 -4.30 -5.39 -3.91
C VAL A 11 -3.38 -5.67 -2.72
N SER A 12 -2.14 -6.08 -2.99
CA SER A 12 -1.19 -6.47 -1.95
C SER A 12 -0.24 -5.35 -1.56
N VAL A 13 0.13 -5.29 -0.27
CA VAL A 13 1.08 -4.32 0.27
C VAL A 13 2.47 -4.93 0.31
N GLN A 14 3.41 -4.30 -0.39
CA GLN A 14 4.82 -4.64 -0.41
C GLN A 14 5.64 -3.58 0.33
N SER A 15 6.69 -3.99 1.04
CA SER A 15 7.75 -3.10 1.51
C SER A 15 9.14 -3.62 1.11
N MET A 16 10.17 -2.87 1.48
CA MET A 16 11.56 -3.20 1.18
C MET A 16 12.41 -3.01 2.42
N CYS A 17 13.25 -3.99 2.74
CA CYS A 17 14.21 -3.84 3.81
C CYS A 17 15.20 -2.70 3.53
N SER A 18 15.51 -1.93 4.56
CA SER A 18 16.53 -0.88 4.57
C SER A 18 17.87 -1.37 5.13
N THR A 19 17.89 -2.58 5.70
CA THR A 19 19.10 -3.22 6.23
C THR A 19 20.02 -3.68 5.11
N ASP A 20 21.31 -3.81 5.41
CA ASP A 20 22.24 -4.48 4.53
C ASP A 20 21.87 -5.97 4.42
N THR A 21 21.58 -6.45 3.23
CA THR A 21 21.17 -7.85 3.00
C THR A 21 22.24 -8.86 3.42
N ARG A 22 23.51 -8.48 3.45
CA ARG A 22 24.63 -9.29 3.94
C ARG A 22 24.54 -9.53 5.45
N ASP A 23 24.00 -8.57 6.20
CA ASP A 23 23.65 -8.76 7.61
C ASP A 23 22.32 -9.50 7.72
N THR A 24 22.42 -10.84 7.68
CA THR A 24 21.23 -11.72 7.75
C THR A 24 20.47 -11.58 9.06
N VAL A 25 21.13 -11.21 10.17
CA VAL A 25 20.47 -11.11 11.49
C VAL A 25 19.59 -9.85 11.51
N ALA A 26 20.14 -8.71 11.15
CA ALA A 26 19.39 -7.46 11.08
C ALA A 26 18.26 -7.52 10.04
N THR A 27 18.52 -8.12 8.87
CA THR A 27 17.52 -8.25 7.81
C THR A 27 16.37 -9.16 8.21
N ILE A 28 16.64 -10.30 8.85
CA ILE A 28 15.59 -11.22 9.34
C ILE A 28 14.75 -10.53 10.43
N GLU A 29 15.37 -9.78 11.32
CA GLU A 29 14.63 -9.06 12.36
C GLU A 29 13.71 -8.00 11.77
N GLN A 30 14.19 -7.22 10.79
CA GLN A 30 13.35 -6.24 10.09
C GLN A 30 12.22 -6.92 9.31
N ILE A 31 12.47 -8.07 8.68
CA ILE A 31 11.43 -8.87 8.01
C ILE A 31 10.34 -9.28 8.99
N ARG A 32 10.69 -9.75 10.19
CA ARG A 32 9.70 -10.11 11.23
C ARG A 32 8.84 -8.93 11.64
N GLN A 33 9.43 -7.74 11.76
CA GLN A 33 8.70 -6.52 12.07
C GLN A 33 7.74 -6.14 10.94
N LEU A 34 8.17 -6.27 9.68
CA LEU A 34 7.33 -6.05 8.50
C LEU A 34 6.19 -7.08 8.41
N GLU A 35 6.45 -8.36 8.65
CA GLU A 35 5.42 -9.41 8.69
C GLU A 35 4.41 -9.16 9.81
N ALA A 36 4.87 -8.75 11.00
CA ALA A 36 4.01 -8.39 12.12
C ALA A 36 3.11 -7.19 11.78
N ALA A 37 3.64 -6.18 11.06
CA ALA A 37 2.86 -5.06 10.56
C ALA A 37 1.89 -5.45 9.43
N GLY A 38 2.05 -6.66 8.87
CA GLY A 38 1.18 -7.21 7.84
C GLY A 38 1.68 -7.07 6.41
N CYS A 39 2.95 -6.76 6.22
CA CYS A 39 3.55 -6.76 4.89
C CYS A 39 3.35 -8.13 4.21
N GLU A 40 2.84 -8.11 2.99
CA GLU A 40 2.46 -9.33 2.27
C GLU A 40 3.53 -9.79 1.28
N VAL A 41 4.42 -8.89 0.86
CA VAL A 41 5.55 -9.17 -0.04
C VAL A 41 6.74 -8.33 0.39
N ILE A 42 7.90 -8.94 0.56
CA ILE A 42 9.11 -8.22 1.00
C ILE A 42 10.18 -8.27 -0.08
N ARG A 43 10.84 -7.13 -0.29
CA ARG A 43 11.95 -6.99 -1.23
C ARG A 43 13.24 -6.68 -0.48
N VAL A 44 14.35 -7.27 -0.95
CA VAL A 44 15.70 -6.98 -0.47
C VAL A 44 16.62 -6.61 -1.64
N ALA A 45 17.57 -5.71 -1.41
CA ALA A 45 18.58 -5.38 -2.41
C ALA A 45 19.63 -6.50 -2.49
N VAL A 46 20.10 -6.80 -3.71
CA VAL A 46 21.18 -7.80 -3.93
C VAL A 46 22.28 -7.13 -4.73
N PRO A 47 23.17 -6.38 -4.07
CA PRO A 47 24.23 -5.62 -4.72
C PRO A 47 25.41 -6.49 -5.18
N ASP A 48 25.66 -7.63 -4.54
CA ASP A 48 26.80 -8.48 -4.75
C ASP A 48 26.56 -9.95 -4.40
N ASP A 49 27.60 -10.77 -4.56
CA ASP A 49 27.59 -12.22 -4.33
C ASP A 49 27.34 -12.59 -2.86
N GLU A 50 27.83 -11.79 -1.92
CA GLU A 50 27.63 -12.02 -0.49
C GLU A 50 26.15 -11.85 -0.11
N ALA A 51 25.52 -10.77 -0.62
CA ALA A 51 24.09 -10.57 -0.48
C ALA A 51 23.26 -11.67 -1.14
N ALA A 52 23.67 -12.13 -2.33
CA ALA A 52 23.00 -13.28 -3.00
C ALA A 52 23.11 -14.57 -2.18
N ALA A 53 24.25 -14.83 -1.55
CA ALA A 53 24.45 -16.00 -0.68
C ALA A 53 23.59 -15.93 0.61
N ALA A 54 23.35 -14.73 1.13
CA ALA A 54 22.53 -14.49 2.31
C ALA A 54 21.05 -14.86 2.10
N LEU A 55 20.54 -14.79 0.86
CA LEU A 55 19.12 -14.98 0.53
C LEU A 55 18.56 -16.32 1.04
N SER A 56 19.33 -17.40 0.99
CA SER A 56 18.85 -18.73 1.44
C SER A 56 18.50 -18.73 2.94
N LYS A 57 19.34 -18.07 3.75
CA LYS A 57 19.11 -17.96 5.19
C LYS A 57 17.95 -17.03 5.49
N ILE A 58 17.87 -15.91 4.78
CA ILE A 58 16.76 -14.95 4.89
C ILE A 58 15.45 -15.63 4.52
N LYS A 59 15.38 -16.29 3.35
CA LYS A 59 14.18 -16.97 2.86
C LYS A 59 13.67 -18.05 3.80
N ALA A 60 14.57 -18.80 4.44
CA ALA A 60 14.20 -19.85 5.40
C ALA A 60 13.54 -19.29 6.69
N ALA A 61 13.77 -18.01 7.02
CA ALA A 61 13.29 -17.38 8.24
C ALA A 61 12.00 -16.56 8.07
N MET A 62 11.43 -16.49 6.86
CA MET A 62 10.26 -15.66 6.55
C MET A 62 9.08 -16.47 6.03
N THR A 63 7.89 -15.92 6.16
CA THR A 63 6.62 -16.58 5.77
C THR A 63 6.02 -16.03 4.48
N VAL A 64 6.32 -14.79 4.15
CA VAL A 64 5.82 -14.09 2.96
C VAL A 64 6.78 -14.24 1.75
N PRO A 65 6.33 -13.97 0.53
CA PRO A 65 7.19 -13.98 -0.65
C PRO A 65 8.35 -12.98 -0.58
N LEU A 66 9.52 -13.43 -1.04
CA LEU A 66 10.75 -12.64 -1.14
C LEU A 66 11.03 -12.22 -2.59
N ILE A 67 11.33 -10.94 -2.80
CA ILE A 67 11.77 -10.40 -4.08
C ILE A 67 13.25 -9.99 -3.98
N ALA A 68 14.09 -10.50 -4.87
CA ALA A 68 15.45 -10.01 -5.06
C ALA A 68 15.48 -8.83 -6.03
N ASP A 69 16.02 -7.70 -5.60
CA ASP A 69 16.17 -6.48 -6.39
C ASP A 69 17.57 -6.42 -7.03
N ILE A 70 17.63 -6.66 -8.33
CA ILE A 70 18.87 -6.73 -9.11
C ILE A 70 18.93 -5.53 -10.05
N HIS A 71 20.01 -4.75 -9.99
CA HIS A 71 20.15 -3.55 -10.80
C HIS A 71 21.02 -3.72 -12.04
N PHE A 72 22.22 -4.30 -11.94
CA PHE A 72 23.21 -4.28 -13.03
C PHE A 72 23.75 -5.67 -13.40
N ASP A 73 24.04 -6.51 -12.43
CA ASP A 73 24.69 -7.80 -12.67
C ASP A 73 23.67 -8.94 -12.81
N HIS A 74 23.42 -9.38 -14.05
CA HIS A 74 22.52 -10.50 -14.35
C HIS A 74 22.91 -11.80 -13.60
N ARG A 75 24.19 -12.04 -13.29
CA ARG A 75 24.64 -13.25 -12.58
C ARG A 75 24.05 -13.33 -11.17
N LEU A 76 23.82 -12.18 -10.53
CA LEU A 76 23.13 -12.12 -9.24
C LEU A 76 21.66 -12.54 -9.39
N ALA A 77 21.02 -12.18 -10.50
CA ALA A 77 19.66 -12.63 -10.80
C ALA A 77 19.61 -14.16 -10.98
N LEU A 78 20.58 -14.76 -11.71
CA LEU A 78 20.67 -16.21 -11.88
C LEU A 78 20.86 -16.95 -10.55
N LYS A 79 21.66 -16.40 -9.63
CA LYS A 79 21.88 -16.96 -8.29
C LYS A 79 20.62 -16.84 -7.42
N SER A 80 19.97 -15.70 -7.49
CA SER A 80 18.77 -15.38 -6.69
C SER A 80 17.55 -16.20 -7.13
N ALA A 81 17.36 -16.43 -8.43
CA ALA A 81 16.21 -17.13 -9.00
C ALA A 81 15.96 -18.51 -8.39
N LYS A 82 17.00 -19.18 -7.89
CA LYS A 82 16.93 -20.50 -7.24
C LYS A 82 16.32 -20.44 -5.82
N ILE A 83 16.19 -19.25 -5.24
CA ILE A 83 15.91 -19.07 -3.81
C ILE A 83 14.64 -18.25 -3.58
N VAL A 84 14.47 -17.17 -4.37
CA VAL A 84 13.42 -16.18 -4.15
C VAL A 84 12.13 -16.49 -4.89
N ASP A 85 11.05 -15.80 -4.57
CA ASP A 85 9.74 -15.96 -5.21
C ASP A 85 9.54 -15.04 -6.42
N CYS A 86 10.41 -14.04 -6.61
CA CYS A 86 10.37 -13.12 -7.73
C CYS A 86 11.72 -12.41 -7.86
N VAL A 87 12.14 -12.13 -9.08
CA VAL A 87 13.31 -11.28 -9.35
C VAL A 87 12.82 -9.96 -9.92
N ARG A 88 13.30 -8.83 -9.38
CA ARG A 88 13.07 -7.51 -9.97
C ARG A 88 14.31 -7.08 -10.73
N ILE A 89 14.12 -6.74 -11.99
CA ILE A 89 15.14 -6.16 -12.86
C ILE A 89 14.60 -4.90 -13.57
N ASN A 90 15.54 -4.08 -14.05
CA ASN A 90 15.27 -3.17 -15.15
C ASN A 90 16.08 -3.69 -16.34
N PRO A 91 15.43 -4.18 -17.41
CA PRO A 91 16.13 -4.73 -18.58
C PRO A 91 17.16 -3.77 -19.17
N GLY A 92 16.87 -2.46 -19.21
CA GLY A 92 17.80 -1.42 -19.67
C GLY A 92 19.09 -1.35 -18.83
N ASN A 93 19.02 -1.61 -17.52
CA ASN A 93 20.20 -1.58 -16.64
C ASN A 93 21.02 -2.90 -16.70
N ILE A 94 20.39 -4.01 -17.01
CA ILE A 94 21.08 -5.30 -17.17
C ILE A 94 22.04 -5.26 -18.38
N GLY A 95 21.69 -4.49 -19.40
CA GLY A 95 22.52 -4.25 -20.58
C GLY A 95 22.19 -5.16 -21.74
N ALA A 96 23.19 -5.83 -22.34
CA ALA A 96 22.99 -6.61 -23.56
C ALA A 96 21.86 -7.65 -23.41
N TRP A 97 21.02 -7.78 -24.43
CA TRP A 97 19.79 -8.60 -24.42
C TRP A 97 20.04 -10.06 -24.03
N TRP A 98 21.14 -10.67 -24.48
CA TRP A 98 21.47 -12.05 -24.11
C TRP A 98 21.57 -12.28 -22.59
N LYS A 99 21.95 -11.24 -21.81
CA LYS A 99 21.96 -11.30 -20.34
C LYS A 99 20.55 -11.36 -19.76
N VAL A 100 19.62 -10.63 -20.38
CA VAL A 100 18.19 -10.66 -20.01
C VAL A 100 17.61 -12.03 -20.34
N GLU A 101 17.95 -12.62 -21.49
CA GLU A 101 17.53 -13.98 -21.86
C GLU A 101 18.03 -15.04 -20.86
N GLU A 102 19.26 -14.92 -20.36
CA GLU A 102 19.75 -15.81 -19.29
C GLU A 102 18.92 -15.67 -18.00
N VAL A 103 18.54 -14.45 -17.63
CA VAL A 103 17.67 -14.22 -16.46
C VAL A 103 16.30 -14.84 -16.70
N ILE A 104 15.69 -14.62 -17.89
CA ILE A 104 14.39 -15.19 -18.27
C ILE A 104 14.45 -16.72 -18.16
N LYS A 105 15.48 -17.34 -18.73
CA LYS A 105 15.67 -18.79 -18.63
C LYS A 105 15.74 -19.24 -17.18
N ALA A 106 16.54 -18.59 -16.34
CA ALA A 106 16.70 -18.97 -14.95
C ALA A 106 15.39 -18.84 -14.15
N VAL A 107 14.62 -17.75 -14.33
CA VAL A 107 13.34 -17.59 -13.63
C VAL A 107 12.28 -18.56 -14.14
N ASN A 108 12.28 -18.88 -15.44
CA ASN A 108 11.38 -19.85 -16.04
C ASN A 108 11.66 -21.27 -15.55
N ASP A 109 12.95 -21.67 -15.47
CA ASP A 109 13.39 -22.96 -14.94
C ASP A 109 12.94 -23.18 -13.48
N HIS A 110 12.73 -22.09 -12.73
CA HIS A 110 12.26 -22.11 -11.33
C HIS A 110 10.78 -21.74 -11.18
N GLY A 111 10.07 -21.41 -12.27
CA GLY A 111 8.64 -21.09 -12.27
C GLY A 111 8.30 -19.80 -11.49
N ILE A 112 9.22 -18.84 -11.40
CA ILE A 112 9.01 -17.59 -10.68
C ILE A 112 8.80 -16.41 -11.64
N PRO A 113 8.03 -15.37 -11.23
CA PRO A 113 7.81 -14.18 -12.04
C PRO A 113 9.01 -13.23 -12.05
N ILE A 114 9.03 -12.40 -13.10
CA ILE A 114 9.86 -11.19 -13.15
C ILE A 114 9.01 -9.97 -12.81
N ARG A 115 9.57 -9.03 -12.06
CA ARG A 115 9.08 -7.66 -11.99
C ARG A 115 9.95 -6.77 -12.85
N VAL A 116 9.40 -6.28 -13.94
CA VAL A 116 9.99 -5.22 -14.77
C VAL A 116 9.84 -3.89 -14.03
N GLY A 117 10.96 -3.22 -13.73
CA GLY A 117 10.94 -1.97 -12.98
C GLY A 117 11.57 -0.83 -13.76
N VAL A 118 10.75 0.05 -14.33
CA VAL A 118 11.18 1.28 -14.99
C VAL A 118 11.18 2.43 -13.99
N ASN A 119 12.22 3.25 -14.03
CA ASN A 119 12.33 4.46 -13.22
C ASN A 119 12.85 5.60 -14.11
N GLY A 120 12.38 6.82 -13.88
CA GLY A 120 12.78 8.00 -14.66
C GLY A 120 14.30 8.26 -14.70
N GLY A 121 15.02 7.92 -13.64
CA GLY A 121 16.48 8.10 -13.57
C GLY A 121 17.29 7.02 -14.32
N SER A 122 16.64 6.03 -14.96
CA SER A 122 17.33 4.93 -15.66
C SER A 122 16.66 4.58 -16.98
N LEU A 123 16.07 5.58 -17.65
CA LEU A 123 15.52 5.44 -18.99
C LEU A 123 16.61 5.25 -20.04
N GLU A 124 16.26 4.53 -21.08
CA GLU A 124 17.11 4.29 -22.27
C GLU A 124 17.42 5.62 -22.96
N ARG A 125 18.62 5.71 -23.52
CA ARG A 125 19.15 6.95 -24.10
C ARG A 125 18.35 7.40 -25.36
N ASP A 126 17.92 6.46 -26.15
CA ASP A 126 17.08 6.71 -27.33
C ASP A 126 15.70 7.28 -26.98
N LEU A 127 15.11 6.86 -25.85
CA LEU A 127 13.87 7.44 -25.35
C LEU A 127 14.09 8.84 -24.78
N LEU A 128 15.21 9.06 -24.08
CA LEU A 128 15.59 10.41 -23.62
C LEU A 128 15.86 11.36 -24.80
N ASP A 129 16.49 10.89 -25.88
CA ASP A 129 16.72 11.67 -27.10
C ASP A 129 15.39 11.97 -27.83
N LYS A 130 14.43 11.02 -27.80
CA LYS A 130 13.11 11.17 -28.42
C LYS A 130 12.20 12.16 -27.68
N TYR A 131 12.14 12.07 -26.35
CA TYR A 131 11.23 12.84 -25.51
C TYR A 131 11.89 14.07 -24.84
N GLY A 132 13.20 14.18 -24.85
CA GLY A 132 13.98 15.29 -24.29
C GLY A 132 14.14 15.20 -22.77
N TRP A 133 13.30 14.42 -22.08
CA TRP A 133 13.33 14.24 -20.60
C TRP A 133 12.54 12.97 -20.21
N PRO A 134 12.64 12.51 -18.93
CA PRO A 134 11.90 11.32 -18.45
C PRO A 134 10.40 11.60 -18.29
N SER A 135 9.71 11.81 -19.41
CA SER A 135 8.28 12.11 -19.43
C SER A 135 7.44 10.87 -19.10
N PRO A 136 6.14 11.01 -18.75
CA PRO A 136 5.21 9.89 -18.59
C PRO A 136 5.18 8.97 -19.81
N GLU A 137 5.19 9.53 -21.03
CA GLU A 137 5.19 8.77 -22.27
C GLU A 137 6.48 7.97 -22.44
N ALA A 138 7.64 8.56 -22.09
CA ALA A 138 8.91 7.86 -22.14
C ALA A 138 8.95 6.69 -21.16
N LEU A 139 8.41 6.85 -19.96
CA LEU A 139 8.27 5.79 -18.97
C LEU A 139 7.36 4.66 -19.44
N ALA A 140 6.21 5.01 -20.02
CA ALA A 140 5.24 4.05 -20.54
C ALA A 140 5.82 3.28 -21.73
N GLU A 141 6.46 3.96 -22.68
CA GLU A 141 7.10 3.33 -23.84
C GLU A 141 8.25 2.40 -23.42
N SER A 142 9.11 2.81 -22.48
CA SER A 142 10.16 1.94 -21.94
C SER A 142 9.57 0.65 -21.32
N ALA A 143 8.49 0.79 -20.57
CA ALA A 143 7.82 -0.35 -19.96
C ALA A 143 7.19 -1.28 -21.00
N LEU A 144 6.52 -0.73 -22.01
CA LEU A 144 5.92 -1.51 -23.11
C LEU A 144 6.99 -2.23 -23.94
N ASN A 145 8.07 -1.55 -24.28
CA ASN A 145 9.20 -2.15 -24.99
C ASN A 145 9.79 -3.33 -24.21
N ALA A 146 9.95 -3.18 -22.88
CA ALA A 146 10.43 -4.25 -22.04
C ALA A 146 9.45 -5.44 -21.97
N VAL A 147 8.14 -5.17 -21.92
CA VAL A 147 7.08 -6.20 -21.94
C VAL A 147 7.13 -6.97 -23.26
N HIS A 148 7.07 -6.27 -24.39
CA HIS A 148 7.09 -6.88 -25.72
C HIS A 148 8.36 -7.73 -25.94
N ALA A 149 9.52 -7.23 -25.51
CA ALA A 149 10.76 -7.99 -25.62
C ALA A 149 10.74 -9.30 -24.79
N LEU A 150 10.04 -9.33 -23.66
CA LEU A 150 9.84 -10.54 -22.85
C LEU A 150 8.82 -11.47 -23.53
N GLU A 151 7.76 -10.94 -24.11
CA GLU A 151 6.76 -11.69 -24.87
C GLU A 151 7.36 -12.36 -26.13
N ASP A 152 8.23 -11.66 -26.84
CA ASP A 152 8.91 -12.17 -28.05
C ASP A 152 9.72 -13.44 -27.78
N VAL A 153 10.21 -13.61 -26.56
CA VAL A 153 10.88 -14.85 -26.12
C VAL A 153 9.94 -15.81 -25.36
N GLY A 154 8.62 -15.56 -25.40
CA GLY A 154 7.59 -16.43 -24.82
C GLY A 154 7.47 -16.35 -23.29
N PHE A 155 7.98 -15.29 -22.65
CA PHE A 155 7.86 -15.10 -21.21
C PHE A 155 6.75 -14.12 -20.84
N THR A 156 5.71 -14.61 -20.18
CA THR A 156 4.51 -13.82 -19.81
C THR A 156 4.27 -13.74 -18.29
N ASN A 157 5.06 -14.45 -17.48
CA ASN A 157 4.90 -14.43 -16.02
C ASN A 157 5.59 -13.19 -15.41
N MET A 158 5.00 -12.02 -15.65
CA MET A 158 5.59 -10.76 -15.23
C MET A 158 4.58 -9.79 -14.61
N LYS A 159 5.10 -8.80 -13.89
CA LYS A 159 4.41 -7.59 -13.46
C LYS A 159 5.31 -6.39 -13.70
N VAL A 160 4.71 -5.20 -13.84
CA VAL A 160 5.41 -3.99 -14.26
C VAL A 160 5.33 -2.90 -13.19
N SER A 161 6.34 -2.06 -13.12
CA SER A 161 6.30 -0.84 -12.28
C SER A 161 6.97 0.31 -13.00
N LEU A 162 6.27 1.46 -13.03
CA LEU A 162 6.72 2.72 -13.62
C LEU A 162 6.78 3.76 -12.50
N LYS A 163 7.96 4.11 -12.01
CA LYS A 163 8.08 4.97 -10.85
C LYS A 163 8.68 6.32 -11.20
N ALA A 164 7.99 7.37 -10.79
CA ALA A 164 8.45 8.74 -10.79
C ALA A 164 8.33 9.34 -9.38
N SER A 165 9.08 10.42 -9.11
CA SER A 165 9.01 11.18 -7.87
C SER A 165 7.92 12.25 -7.89
N ASP A 166 7.55 12.72 -9.09
CA ASP A 166 6.40 13.58 -9.30
C ASP A 166 5.13 12.74 -9.37
N VAL A 167 4.09 13.19 -8.64
CA VAL A 167 2.83 12.47 -8.51
C VAL A 167 2.07 12.42 -9.82
N HIS A 168 1.99 13.55 -10.54
CA HIS A 168 1.28 13.61 -11.83
C HIS A 168 1.98 12.75 -12.89
N HIS A 169 3.32 12.85 -12.97
CA HIS A 169 4.09 12.02 -13.91
C HIS A 169 3.92 10.52 -13.64
N ALA A 170 3.86 10.13 -12.36
CA ALA A 170 3.62 8.73 -12.01
C ALA A 170 2.21 8.29 -12.42
N ILE A 171 1.19 9.09 -12.13
CA ILE A 171 -0.20 8.82 -12.50
C ILE A 171 -0.31 8.66 -14.02
N ASP A 172 0.19 9.62 -14.78
CA ASP A 172 0.09 9.62 -16.25
C ASP A 172 0.83 8.43 -16.87
N ALA A 173 2.03 8.10 -16.36
CA ALA A 173 2.80 6.95 -16.83
C ALA A 173 2.08 5.60 -16.59
N TYR A 174 1.52 5.39 -15.39
CA TYR A 174 0.74 4.19 -15.11
C TYR A 174 -0.56 4.13 -15.91
N TRP A 175 -1.21 5.27 -16.09
CA TRP A 175 -2.44 5.37 -16.89
C TRP A 175 -2.17 5.00 -18.35
N LEU A 176 -1.13 5.59 -18.98
CA LEU A 176 -0.73 5.29 -20.36
C LEU A 176 -0.37 3.81 -20.54
N PHE A 177 0.32 3.23 -19.57
CA PHE A 177 0.68 1.81 -19.61
C PHE A 177 -0.54 0.91 -19.48
N ALA A 178 -1.40 1.14 -18.48
CA ALA A 178 -2.56 0.31 -18.20
C ALA A 178 -3.61 0.29 -19.33
N HIS A 179 -3.65 1.32 -20.19
CA HIS A 179 -4.52 1.34 -21.36
C HIS A 179 -3.94 0.60 -22.58
N GLN A 180 -2.69 0.13 -22.49
CA GLN A 180 -2.02 -0.56 -23.59
C GLN A 180 -1.54 -1.96 -23.20
N SER A 181 -1.70 -2.37 -21.93
CA SER A 181 -1.19 -3.63 -21.43
C SER A 181 -2.03 -4.14 -20.26
N ASP A 182 -2.35 -5.43 -20.27
CA ASP A 182 -3.12 -6.13 -19.23
C ASP A 182 -2.22 -6.72 -18.13
N TYR A 183 -0.91 -6.50 -18.17
CA TYR A 183 -0.01 -7.02 -17.14
C TYR A 183 -0.20 -6.32 -15.80
N PRO A 184 -0.19 -7.08 -14.69
CA PRO A 184 -0.34 -6.52 -13.36
C PRO A 184 0.69 -5.42 -13.07
N VAL A 185 0.25 -4.35 -12.44
CA VAL A 185 1.11 -3.22 -12.10
C VAL A 185 1.40 -3.12 -10.61
N HIS A 186 2.68 -2.86 -10.31
CA HIS A 186 3.13 -2.51 -8.97
C HIS A 186 3.29 -1.01 -8.85
N ILE A 187 2.32 -0.37 -8.24
CA ILE A 187 2.27 1.09 -8.13
C ILE A 187 3.07 1.63 -6.94
N GLY A 188 3.60 2.84 -7.08
CA GLY A 188 4.34 3.52 -6.01
C GLY A 188 4.92 4.84 -6.49
N ILE A 189 4.97 5.82 -5.59
CA ILE A 189 5.70 7.08 -5.79
C ILE A 189 7.09 6.88 -5.21
N THR A 190 8.15 7.14 -6.00
CA THR A 190 9.53 7.05 -5.52
C THR A 190 9.96 8.38 -4.89
N GLU A 191 10.90 8.34 -3.93
CA GLU A 191 11.45 9.55 -3.31
C GLU A 191 10.35 10.50 -2.78
N ALA A 192 9.29 9.92 -2.20
CA ALA A 192 8.12 10.71 -1.80
C ALA A 192 8.41 11.70 -0.65
N GLY A 193 9.45 11.44 0.16
CA GLY A 193 9.88 12.32 1.24
C GLY A 193 9.76 11.70 2.63
N THR A 194 9.73 12.55 3.66
CA THR A 194 9.59 12.16 5.07
C THR A 194 8.21 11.54 5.32
N ALA A 195 8.01 10.95 6.51
CA ALA A 195 6.80 10.21 6.85
C ALA A 195 5.51 10.96 6.45
N MET A 196 5.32 12.20 6.91
CA MET A 196 4.12 12.99 6.62
C MET A 196 4.02 13.36 5.13
N THR A 197 5.06 13.99 4.57
CA THR A 197 5.04 14.45 3.18
C THR A 197 4.93 13.27 2.22
N GLY A 198 5.65 12.19 2.50
CA GLY A 198 5.63 10.99 1.68
C GLY A 198 4.31 10.24 1.76
N ALA A 199 3.66 10.21 2.93
CA ALA A 199 2.32 9.65 3.07
C ALA A 199 1.30 10.43 2.24
N VAL A 200 1.31 11.77 2.29
CA VAL A 200 0.42 12.62 1.49
C VAL A 200 0.63 12.39 -0.01
N LYS A 201 1.87 12.45 -0.50
CA LYS A 201 2.18 12.24 -1.92
C LYS A 201 1.77 10.84 -2.38
N SER A 202 2.09 9.82 -1.58
CA SER A 202 1.72 8.43 -1.89
C SER A 202 0.20 8.25 -1.91
N THR A 203 -0.51 8.81 -0.94
CA THR A 203 -1.98 8.74 -0.90
C THR A 203 -2.60 9.40 -2.13
N MET A 204 -2.10 10.56 -2.55
CA MET A 204 -2.60 11.23 -3.74
C MET A 204 -2.37 10.41 -5.01
N GLY A 205 -1.15 9.91 -5.23
CA GLY A 205 -0.83 9.15 -6.44
C GLY A 205 -1.45 7.75 -6.45
N LEU A 206 -1.25 6.98 -5.39
CA LEU A 206 -1.77 5.62 -5.30
C LEU A 206 -3.30 5.61 -5.16
N GLY A 207 -3.85 6.53 -4.37
CA GLY A 207 -5.30 6.67 -4.20
C GLY A 207 -6.01 6.96 -5.51
N TYR A 208 -5.47 7.88 -6.32
CA TYR A 208 -6.03 8.16 -7.64
C TYR A 208 -5.97 6.93 -8.56
N LEU A 209 -4.80 6.29 -8.69
CA LEU A 209 -4.64 5.11 -9.55
C LEU A 209 -5.57 3.97 -9.13
N LEU A 210 -5.60 3.63 -7.84
CA LEU A 210 -6.47 2.59 -7.31
C LEU A 210 -7.94 2.91 -7.53
N SER A 211 -8.34 4.18 -7.42
CA SER A 211 -9.70 4.62 -7.71
C SER A 211 -10.07 4.50 -9.19
N GLN A 212 -9.12 4.38 -10.08
CA GLN A 212 -9.33 4.09 -11.50
C GLN A 212 -9.18 2.59 -11.83
N GLY A 213 -9.07 1.73 -10.83
CA GLY A 213 -8.84 0.29 -11.02
C GLY A 213 -7.41 -0.06 -11.44
N ILE A 214 -6.45 0.85 -11.33
CA ILE A 214 -5.05 0.65 -11.71
C ILE A 214 -4.23 0.36 -10.47
N GLY A 215 -3.70 -0.86 -10.32
CA GLY A 215 -2.81 -1.25 -9.24
C GLY A 215 -3.17 -2.59 -8.61
N ASP A 216 -2.27 -3.57 -8.74
CA ASP A 216 -2.42 -4.93 -8.21
C ASP A 216 -1.57 -5.15 -6.96
N THR A 217 -0.53 -4.37 -6.81
CA THR A 217 0.33 -4.35 -5.63
C THR A 217 0.94 -2.97 -5.47
N LEU A 218 1.12 -2.53 -4.26
CA LEU A 218 1.64 -1.19 -3.98
C LEU A 218 2.84 -1.20 -3.04
N ARG A 219 3.66 -0.14 -3.13
CA ARG A 219 4.63 0.23 -2.11
C ARG A 219 4.60 1.73 -1.86
N VAL A 220 4.38 2.11 -0.63
CA VAL A 220 4.67 3.45 -0.12
C VAL A 220 6.17 3.57 0.12
N SER A 221 6.81 4.67 -0.28
CA SER A 221 8.26 4.90 -0.08
C SER A 221 8.46 6.12 0.80
N LEU A 222 8.97 5.90 2.01
CA LEU A 222 9.17 6.95 3.01
C LEU A 222 10.64 7.00 3.45
N ALA A 223 11.14 8.19 3.74
CA ALA A 223 12.36 8.36 4.51
C ALA A 223 12.05 8.17 6.01
N ALA A 224 11.64 6.94 6.39
CA ALA A 224 11.22 6.51 7.72
C ALA A 224 11.43 5.00 7.88
N ASP A 225 11.03 4.45 9.04
CA ASP A 225 11.01 3.00 9.26
C ASP A 225 10.09 2.32 8.21
N PRO A 226 10.54 1.24 7.55
CA PRO A 226 9.71 0.52 6.57
C PRO A 226 8.38 -0.03 7.10
N VAL A 227 8.24 -0.21 8.40
CA VAL A 227 6.96 -0.55 9.05
C VAL A 227 5.91 0.54 8.82
N GLU A 228 6.31 1.80 8.83
CA GLU A 228 5.40 2.92 8.54
C GLU A 228 4.91 2.92 7.07
N GLU A 229 5.75 2.46 6.13
CA GLU A 229 5.33 2.26 4.73
C GLU A 229 4.16 1.28 4.62
N VAL A 230 4.22 0.17 5.39
CA VAL A 230 3.17 -0.85 5.42
C VAL A 230 1.87 -0.30 6.00
N LYS A 231 1.97 0.43 7.11
CA LYS A 231 0.80 1.07 7.75
C LYS A 231 0.10 2.03 6.80
N VAL A 232 0.85 2.97 6.20
CA VAL A 232 0.30 3.93 5.24
C VAL A 232 -0.30 3.20 4.03
N GLY A 233 0.33 2.13 3.54
CA GLY A 233 -0.21 1.32 2.46
C GLY A 233 -1.59 0.73 2.77
N PHE A 234 -1.77 0.17 3.97
CA PHE A 234 -3.07 -0.34 4.41
C PHE A 234 -4.09 0.77 4.68
N GLU A 235 -3.66 1.94 5.20
CA GLU A 235 -4.56 3.07 5.37
C GLU A 235 -5.10 3.59 4.03
N ILE A 236 -4.28 3.64 2.98
CA ILE A 236 -4.73 3.96 1.62
C ILE A 236 -5.79 2.95 1.15
N LEU A 237 -5.52 1.65 1.26
CA LEU A 237 -6.45 0.61 0.84
C LEU A 237 -7.75 0.60 1.65
N LYS A 238 -7.65 0.86 2.96
CA LYS A 238 -8.79 0.96 3.86
C LYS A 238 -9.66 2.19 3.55
N SER A 239 -9.03 3.34 3.30
CA SER A 239 -9.72 4.59 2.94
C SER A 239 -10.48 4.50 1.60
N LEU A 240 -10.07 3.59 0.71
CA LEU A 240 -10.74 3.30 -0.55
C LEU A 240 -11.65 2.07 -0.48
N GLU A 241 -11.86 1.51 0.71
CA GLU A 241 -12.65 0.29 0.95
C GLU A 241 -12.17 -0.94 0.14
N LEU A 242 -10.94 -0.90 -0.40
CA LEU A 242 -10.34 -2.01 -1.15
C LEU A 242 -9.84 -3.15 -0.25
N ARG A 243 -9.47 -2.84 0.98
CA ARG A 243 -9.03 -3.82 1.98
C ARG A 243 -9.46 -3.36 3.37
N HIS A 244 -10.02 -4.28 4.14
CA HIS A 244 -10.37 -4.03 5.53
C HIS A 244 -9.44 -4.86 6.42
N ARG A 245 -8.58 -4.18 7.18
CA ARG A 245 -7.66 -4.83 8.11
C ARG A 245 -7.46 -3.98 9.35
N GLY A 246 -7.60 -4.63 10.50
CA GLY A 246 -7.41 -3.98 11.78
C GLY A 246 -8.49 -2.96 12.13
N ILE A 247 -8.27 -2.25 13.21
CA ILE A 247 -9.19 -1.22 13.63
C ILE A 247 -9.08 0.03 12.74
N ASN A 248 -10.22 0.65 12.48
CA ASN A 248 -10.32 1.97 11.90
C ASN A 248 -10.77 2.95 12.99
N VAL A 249 -9.89 3.86 13.40
CA VAL A 249 -10.16 4.82 14.45
C VAL A 249 -10.83 6.06 13.85
N ILE A 250 -12.09 6.30 14.24
CA ILE A 250 -12.86 7.48 13.85
C ILE A 250 -12.78 8.47 15.00
N ALA A 251 -11.97 9.51 14.88
CA ALA A 251 -11.76 10.52 15.92
C ALA A 251 -12.29 11.88 15.50
N CYS A 252 -13.03 12.56 16.37
CA CYS A 252 -13.46 13.92 16.07
C CYS A 252 -12.29 14.92 16.18
N PRO A 253 -12.27 15.99 15.34
CA PRO A 253 -11.17 16.95 15.29
C PRO A 253 -11.08 17.88 16.50
N THR A 254 -11.86 17.64 17.53
CA THR A 254 -12.01 18.45 18.75
C THR A 254 -12.53 19.90 18.50
N CYS A 255 -13.21 20.46 19.45
CA CYS A 255 -13.69 21.85 19.44
C CYS A 255 -13.93 22.33 20.88
N GLY A 256 -14.46 23.53 21.07
CA GLY A 256 -14.76 24.08 22.40
C GLY A 256 -15.78 23.31 23.25
N ARG A 257 -16.37 22.22 22.72
CA ARG A 257 -17.29 21.33 23.46
C ARG A 257 -16.64 20.05 23.96
N VAL A 258 -15.33 19.88 23.77
CA VAL A 258 -14.61 18.65 24.13
C VAL A 258 -14.61 18.44 25.65
N GLU A 259 -14.96 17.24 26.09
CA GLU A 259 -15.04 16.85 27.50
C GLU A 259 -14.03 15.72 27.84
N ILE A 260 -13.39 15.11 26.83
CA ILE A 260 -12.35 14.09 26.98
C ILE A 260 -11.16 14.40 26.08
N ASP A 261 -9.97 13.95 26.42
CA ASP A 261 -8.78 14.13 25.60
C ASP A 261 -8.78 13.17 24.40
N VAL A 262 -9.51 13.54 23.34
CA VAL A 262 -9.66 12.75 22.11
C VAL A 262 -8.30 12.43 21.47
N VAL A 263 -7.39 13.41 21.44
CA VAL A 263 -6.08 13.25 20.78
C VAL A 263 -5.28 12.17 21.48
N LYS A 264 -5.18 12.24 22.81
CA LYS A 264 -4.48 11.23 23.60
C LYS A 264 -5.15 9.86 23.46
N LEU A 265 -6.47 9.80 23.62
CA LEU A 265 -7.22 8.52 23.59
C LEU A 265 -7.14 7.84 22.22
N ALA A 266 -7.27 8.58 21.10
CA ALA A 266 -7.15 8.02 19.76
C ALA A 266 -5.75 7.45 19.48
N ASN A 267 -4.70 8.22 19.79
CA ASN A 267 -3.31 7.74 19.60
C ASN A 267 -2.98 6.52 20.47
N GLU A 268 -3.45 6.49 21.72
CA GLU A 268 -3.26 5.33 22.62
C GLU A 268 -4.02 4.11 22.11
N LEU A 269 -5.24 4.30 21.58
CA LEU A 269 -6.06 3.25 21.01
C LEU A 269 -5.36 2.59 19.82
N GLU A 270 -4.92 3.38 18.83
CA GLU A 270 -4.18 2.88 17.68
C GLU A 270 -2.94 2.08 18.09
N LYS A 271 -2.18 2.60 19.08
CA LYS A 271 -0.98 1.93 19.58
C LYS A 271 -1.28 0.62 20.30
N LYS A 272 -2.29 0.59 21.18
CA LYS A 272 -2.62 -0.58 21.99
C LYS A 272 -3.30 -1.68 21.17
N LEU A 273 -4.14 -1.29 20.20
CA LEU A 273 -4.93 -2.23 19.39
C LEU A 273 -4.36 -2.51 18.00
N GLY A 274 -3.16 -2.00 17.70
CA GLY A 274 -2.49 -2.23 16.40
C GLY A 274 -2.18 -3.71 16.10
N HIS A 275 -2.25 -4.58 17.09
CA HIS A 275 -2.08 -6.03 16.93
C HIS A 275 -3.35 -6.74 16.41
N ILE A 276 -4.53 -6.12 16.54
CA ILE A 276 -5.80 -6.67 16.06
C ILE A 276 -5.82 -6.59 14.52
N LYS A 277 -6.13 -7.70 13.88
CA LYS A 277 -6.25 -7.80 12.42
C LYS A 277 -7.71 -7.76 11.94
N THR A 278 -8.63 -8.07 12.83
CA THR A 278 -10.08 -8.08 12.57
C THR A 278 -10.58 -6.67 12.26
N PRO A 279 -11.32 -6.48 11.17
CA PRO A 279 -11.87 -5.18 10.80
C PRO A 279 -12.91 -4.70 11.82
N LEU A 280 -12.67 -3.55 12.46
CA LEU A 280 -13.59 -2.90 13.38
C LEU A 280 -13.50 -1.38 13.25
N ASN A 281 -14.64 -0.71 13.15
CA ASN A 281 -14.74 0.73 13.25
C ASN A 281 -14.90 1.14 14.71
N VAL A 282 -13.92 1.87 15.24
CA VAL A 282 -13.89 2.31 16.65
C VAL A 282 -13.88 3.84 16.72
N SER A 283 -14.86 4.44 17.36
CA SER A 283 -14.93 5.90 17.42
C SER A 283 -14.55 6.48 18.77
N VAL A 284 -13.84 7.62 18.73
CA VAL A 284 -13.45 8.43 19.90
C VAL A 284 -13.97 9.86 19.69
N LEU A 285 -15.04 10.22 20.38
CA LEU A 285 -15.74 11.47 20.18
C LEU A 285 -15.68 12.36 21.42
N GLY A 286 -15.34 13.61 21.23
CA GLY A 286 -15.07 14.55 22.33
C GLY A 286 -16.29 14.94 23.17
N CYS A 287 -17.50 14.82 22.63
CA CYS A 287 -18.74 15.18 23.32
C CYS A 287 -19.95 14.40 22.77
N VAL A 288 -21.03 14.38 23.54
CA VAL A 288 -22.27 13.66 23.18
C VAL A 288 -23.04 14.27 22.02
N VAL A 289 -22.80 15.53 21.66
CA VAL A 289 -23.57 16.22 20.60
C VAL A 289 -23.48 15.46 19.26
N ASN A 290 -22.29 15.03 18.88
CA ASN A 290 -22.06 14.23 17.69
C ASN A 290 -21.93 12.72 18.01
N GLY A 291 -21.76 12.37 19.29
CA GLY A 291 -21.46 11.00 19.73
C GLY A 291 -22.51 9.98 19.32
N ILE A 292 -23.78 10.37 19.28
CA ILE A 292 -24.88 9.46 18.91
C ILE A 292 -25.09 9.43 17.39
N GLY A 293 -24.85 10.54 16.69
CA GLY A 293 -25.01 10.65 15.23
C GLY A 293 -23.89 9.94 14.45
N GLU A 294 -22.66 10.39 14.65
CA GLU A 294 -21.47 9.84 14.00
C GLU A 294 -21.09 8.46 14.57
N GLY A 295 -21.42 8.18 15.82
CA GLY A 295 -21.21 6.87 16.44
C GLY A 295 -22.05 5.73 15.86
N LYS A 296 -23.03 6.01 14.98
CA LYS A 296 -23.82 4.98 14.30
C LYS A 296 -23.00 4.22 13.26
N GLU A 297 -22.04 4.87 12.64
CA GLU A 297 -21.15 4.30 11.65
C GLU A 297 -20.05 3.42 12.28
N ALA A 298 -19.84 3.51 13.61
CA ALA A 298 -18.87 2.73 14.32
C ALA A 298 -19.49 1.45 14.93
N ASP A 299 -18.72 0.35 14.92
CA ASP A 299 -19.10 -0.89 15.64
C ASP A 299 -19.19 -0.62 17.15
N ILE A 300 -18.22 0.17 17.67
CA ILE A 300 -18.14 0.57 19.07
C ILE A 300 -17.45 1.93 19.19
N GLY A 301 -17.74 2.67 20.24
CA GLY A 301 -17.05 3.92 20.48
C GLY A 301 -17.34 4.53 21.84
N ILE A 302 -16.61 5.60 22.10
CA ILE A 302 -16.74 6.41 23.32
C ILE A 302 -17.01 7.89 22.99
N ALA A 303 -17.71 8.56 23.89
CA ALA A 303 -17.91 10.01 23.84
C ALA A 303 -17.82 10.60 25.23
N GLY A 304 -17.36 11.87 25.34
CA GLY A 304 -17.47 12.66 26.56
C GLY A 304 -18.90 13.14 26.79
N GLY A 305 -19.38 13.19 28.02
CA GLY A 305 -20.71 13.70 28.35
C GLY A 305 -20.91 13.93 29.84
N GLU A 306 -21.21 15.17 30.23
CA GLU A 306 -21.61 15.58 31.61
C GLU A 306 -20.61 15.07 32.68
N GLY A 307 -19.30 15.21 32.45
CA GLY A 307 -18.26 14.79 33.40
C GLY A 307 -18.04 13.26 33.48
N LYS A 308 -18.63 12.48 32.56
CA LYS A 308 -18.47 11.03 32.44
C LYS A 308 -18.18 10.63 31.00
N GLY A 309 -17.64 9.45 30.81
CA GLY A 309 -17.55 8.82 29.50
C GLY A 309 -18.84 8.05 29.17
N ILE A 310 -19.15 7.96 27.92
CA ILE A 310 -20.25 7.18 27.39
C ILE A 310 -19.69 6.13 26.45
N LEU A 311 -20.00 4.86 26.69
CA LEU A 311 -19.72 3.75 25.77
C LEU A 311 -20.99 3.47 24.96
N PHE A 312 -20.83 3.33 23.65
CA PHE A 312 -21.92 2.98 22.74
C PHE A 312 -21.46 1.90 21.74
N LYS A 313 -22.42 1.10 21.28
CA LYS A 313 -22.24 0.11 20.21
C LYS A 313 -23.29 0.37 19.12
N LYS A 314 -22.85 0.54 17.86
CA LYS A 314 -23.73 0.83 16.71
C LYS A 314 -24.74 1.95 17.01
N GLY A 315 -24.25 3.05 17.58
CA GLY A 315 -25.02 4.22 17.96
C GLY A 315 -25.95 4.05 19.16
N LYS A 316 -25.99 2.91 19.81
CA LYS A 316 -26.80 2.68 21.01
C LYS A 316 -25.95 2.81 22.27
N LEU A 317 -26.43 3.59 23.23
CA LEU A 317 -25.80 3.71 24.54
C LEU A 317 -25.76 2.32 25.22
N VAL A 318 -24.56 1.91 25.63
CA VAL A 318 -24.35 0.69 26.42
C VAL A 318 -24.28 1.01 27.90
N ARG A 319 -23.36 1.91 28.29
CA ARG A 319 -23.19 2.34 29.68
C ARG A 319 -22.45 3.65 29.80
N LYS A 320 -22.62 4.32 30.96
CA LYS A 320 -21.80 5.46 31.38
C LYS A 320 -20.60 4.92 32.17
N VAL A 321 -19.41 5.45 31.91
CA VAL A 321 -18.13 5.00 32.49
C VAL A 321 -17.41 6.21 33.08
N PRO A 322 -16.71 6.10 34.22
CA PRO A 322 -15.79 7.12 34.67
C PRO A 322 -14.75 7.45 33.60
N ILE A 323 -14.34 8.71 33.47
CA ILE A 323 -13.40 9.15 32.41
C ILE A 323 -12.07 8.39 32.51
N GLU A 324 -11.58 8.15 33.71
CA GLU A 324 -10.36 7.42 34.02
C GLU A 324 -10.38 5.96 33.61
N GLU A 325 -11.56 5.32 33.54
CA GLU A 325 -11.74 3.92 33.14
C GLU A 325 -12.12 3.76 31.67
N LEU A 326 -12.32 4.87 30.96
CA LEU A 326 -12.94 4.89 29.62
C LEU A 326 -12.08 4.16 28.59
N MET A 327 -10.76 4.36 28.62
CA MET A 327 -9.81 3.71 27.70
C MET A 327 -9.75 2.20 27.92
N ASP A 328 -9.56 1.76 29.16
CA ASP A 328 -9.43 0.34 29.47
C ASP A 328 -10.74 -0.41 29.17
N THR A 329 -11.88 0.25 29.44
CA THR A 329 -13.19 -0.26 29.07
C THR A 329 -13.32 -0.43 27.55
N LEU A 330 -12.96 0.60 26.76
CA LEU A 330 -13.04 0.53 25.30
C LEU A 330 -12.14 -0.58 24.73
N ILE A 331 -10.88 -0.65 25.21
CA ILE A 331 -9.93 -1.68 24.77
C ILE A 331 -10.49 -3.08 25.02
N SER A 332 -10.94 -3.35 26.24
CA SER A 332 -11.49 -4.66 26.61
C SER A 332 -12.69 -5.07 25.75
N GLU A 333 -13.57 -4.11 25.45
CA GLU A 333 -14.75 -4.36 24.61
C GLU A 333 -14.38 -4.58 23.13
N VAL A 334 -13.38 -3.84 22.62
CA VAL A 334 -12.86 -4.02 21.24
C VAL A 334 -12.19 -5.39 21.09
N GLU A 335 -11.35 -5.79 22.06
CA GLU A 335 -10.71 -7.11 22.05
C GLU A 335 -11.72 -8.26 22.12
N LEU A 336 -12.80 -8.09 22.90
CA LEU A 336 -13.88 -9.06 22.95
C LEU A 336 -14.59 -9.17 21.61
N MET A 337 -14.99 -8.04 21.01
CA MET A 337 -15.63 -8.01 19.70
C MET A 337 -14.76 -8.59 18.59
N ALA A 338 -13.44 -8.33 18.63
CA ALA A 338 -12.50 -8.91 17.68
C ALA A 338 -12.48 -10.44 17.79
N LYS A 339 -12.41 -10.99 19.02
CA LYS A 339 -12.43 -12.44 19.26
C LYS A 339 -13.76 -13.07 18.80
N GLU A 340 -14.89 -12.40 19.03
CA GLU A 340 -16.21 -12.86 18.57
C GLU A 340 -16.28 -12.93 17.04
N LYS A 341 -15.86 -11.86 16.32
CA LYS A 341 -15.81 -11.83 14.86
C LYS A 341 -14.86 -12.89 14.27
N ASP A 342 -13.70 -13.08 14.90
CA ASP A 342 -12.73 -14.12 14.47
C ASP A 342 -13.32 -15.53 14.63
N ALA A 343 -14.06 -15.79 15.69
CA ALA A 343 -14.73 -17.08 15.95
C ALA A 343 -15.86 -17.35 14.94
N GLU A 344 -16.52 -16.32 14.42
CA GLU A 344 -17.56 -16.41 13.39
C GLU A 344 -17.00 -16.60 11.96
N GLY A 345 -15.65 -16.64 11.80
CA GLY A 345 -14.99 -16.74 10.49
C GLY A 345 -14.95 -15.45 9.68
N ASN A 346 -15.35 -14.33 10.28
CA ASN A 346 -15.34 -12.99 9.67
C ASN A 346 -14.03 -12.22 9.93
N GLY A 347 -12.97 -12.92 10.37
CA GLY A 347 -11.68 -12.31 10.72
C GLY A 347 -10.77 -11.98 9.55
N GLU A 348 -10.99 -12.53 8.34
CA GLU A 348 -10.26 -12.16 7.13
C GLU A 348 -11.02 -11.10 6.33
N ALA A 349 -10.28 -10.15 5.82
CA ALA A 349 -10.80 -9.07 4.99
C ALA A 349 -11.55 -9.66 3.78
N ILE A 350 -12.86 -9.56 3.77
CA ILE A 350 -13.68 -9.81 2.60
C ILE A 350 -13.22 -8.80 1.54
N ALA A 351 -12.86 -9.29 0.36
CA ALA A 351 -12.66 -8.41 -0.78
C ALA A 351 -13.95 -7.58 -0.94
N PRO A 352 -13.87 -6.26 -1.11
CA PRO A 352 -15.05 -5.44 -1.26
C PRO A 352 -15.85 -5.95 -2.45
N SER A 353 -17.14 -6.05 -2.27
CA SER A 353 -18.02 -6.02 -3.41
C SER A 353 -17.83 -4.65 -4.06
N ASN A 354 -17.32 -4.57 -5.27
CA ASN A 354 -17.32 -3.35 -6.09
C ASN A 354 -18.77 -2.90 -6.43
N GLU A 355 -19.77 -3.43 -5.72
CA GLU A 355 -21.16 -3.04 -5.87
C GLU A 355 -21.36 -1.63 -5.33
N GLY A 356 -21.34 -0.67 -6.23
CA GLY A 356 -21.74 0.72 -5.96
C GLY A 356 -20.66 1.78 -6.17
N TRP A 357 -19.42 1.41 -6.46
CA TRP A 357 -18.41 2.40 -6.80
C TRP A 357 -18.18 2.43 -8.32
N GLU A 358 -18.65 3.49 -8.98
CA GLU A 358 -18.33 3.76 -10.38
C GLU A 358 -17.08 4.63 -10.44
N PRO A 359 -16.08 4.24 -11.26
CA PRO A 359 -14.91 5.09 -11.50
C PRO A 359 -15.35 6.47 -11.96
N LEU A 360 -14.69 7.52 -11.49
CA LEU A 360 -14.91 8.87 -12.04
C LEU A 360 -14.68 8.81 -13.55
N ALA A 361 -15.65 9.29 -14.32
CA ALA A 361 -15.60 9.29 -15.78
C ALA A 361 -14.28 9.87 -16.32
N PRO A 362 -13.71 9.29 -17.40
CA PRO A 362 -12.48 9.80 -18.01
C PRO A 362 -12.60 11.26 -18.38
N GLU A 363 -11.48 11.98 -18.39
CA GLU A 363 -11.41 13.44 -18.59
C GLU A 363 -12.10 13.95 -19.88
N SER A 364 -12.29 13.11 -20.89
CA SER A 364 -13.04 13.48 -22.10
C SER A 364 -14.47 13.97 -21.82
N ASP A 365 -15.08 13.53 -20.73
CA ASP A 365 -16.43 13.96 -20.31
C ASP A 365 -16.44 15.09 -19.27
N ARG A 366 -15.29 15.47 -18.73
CA ARG A 366 -15.20 16.50 -17.68
C ARG A 366 -15.20 17.93 -18.23
N SER A 367 -14.99 18.13 -19.53
CA SER A 367 -14.97 19.49 -20.12
C SER A 367 -16.32 20.23 -20.00
N SER A 368 -17.43 19.51 -19.73
CA SER A 368 -18.76 20.11 -19.57
C SER A 368 -19.13 20.49 -18.12
N THR A 369 -18.35 20.05 -17.11
CA THR A 369 -18.66 20.28 -15.70
C THR A 369 -17.78 21.32 -14.99
N LEU A 370 -16.62 21.65 -15.57
CA LEU A 370 -15.70 22.66 -15.03
C LEU A 370 -16.14 24.13 -15.26
N GLY A 371 -17.26 24.36 -15.89
CA GLY A 371 -17.80 25.70 -16.17
C GLY A 371 -19.06 26.09 -15.38
N LYS A 372 -19.53 25.27 -14.45
CA LYS A 372 -20.68 25.68 -13.60
C LYS A 372 -20.17 26.35 -12.34
N GLU A 373 -20.26 27.68 -12.33
CA GLU A 373 -20.08 28.46 -11.11
C GLU A 373 -21.00 27.92 -10.01
N ILE A 374 -20.40 27.52 -8.89
CA ILE A 374 -21.15 27.21 -7.66
C ILE A 374 -21.77 28.53 -7.22
N PRO A 375 -23.13 28.69 -7.18
CA PRO A 375 -23.73 29.93 -6.71
C PRO A 375 -23.36 30.12 -5.24
N ILE A 376 -22.50 31.09 -4.97
CA ILE A 376 -22.28 31.58 -3.62
C ILE A 376 -23.59 32.22 -3.19
N LEU A 377 -24.31 31.59 -2.26
CA LEU A 377 -25.46 32.18 -1.62
C LEU A 377 -25.00 33.46 -0.93
N SER A 378 -25.23 34.60 -1.57
CA SER A 378 -25.06 35.91 -0.94
C SER A 378 -26.03 36.01 0.23
N SER A 379 -25.50 36.05 1.44
CA SER A 379 -26.29 36.44 2.62
C SER A 379 -26.84 37.82 2.40
N LYS A 380 -28.13 37.91 2.06
CA LYS A 380 -28.86 39.16 2.25
C LYS A 380 -29.08 39.32 3.76
N ARG A 381 -28.55 40.41 4.27
CA ARG A 381 -28.84 40.96 5.61
C ARG A 381 -30.31 41.23 5.79
#